data_a446aa0bd5a75a3cd10c55564d35189f
#
_entry.id   a446aa0bd5a75a3cd10c55564d35189f
#
_cell.length_a   1.000
_cell.length_b   1.000
_cell.length_c   1.000
_cell.angle_alpha   90.00
_cell.angle_beta   90.00
_cell.angle_gamma   90.00
#
_symmetry.space_group_name_H-M   'P 1'
#
loop_
_entity.id
_entity.type
_entity.pdbx_description
1 polymer ?
#
loop_
_entity_poly.entity_id
_entity_poly.type
_entity_poly.pdbx_seq_one_letter_code
_entity_poly.pdbx_strand_id
1 'polypeptide(L)'
;MDARKVRSNGESEDLFEKQVFTTGEAADVCKISQQTIIRCFDSNRLKGFRVPGSRFRRIPRDELIRFMRQNNIPVDPLEGGHKRILVVDDDETIIELFRDVLGTDERFKVKTAATGYDAGILTEQFKPDLLILDYILPDINGNVVCQTVRQNPELANMKVMIVSGVVNRDEIQGLLEAGADDFIKKPFNIEQLLDRVHKLLEI
;
A
#
# COMPACT_ATOMS: atom_id res chain seq x y z
N MET A 1 -20.39 -3.42 3.53
CA MET A 1 -20.55 -2.89 2.17
C MET A 1 -19.35 -1.99 1.91
N ASP A 2 -18.44 -2.49 1.11
CA ASP A 2 -17.13 -1.87 0.90
C ASP A 2 -17.25 -0.62 0.00
N ALA A 3 -16.88 0.55 0.53
CA ALA A 3 -16.97 1.85 -0.16
C ALA A 3 -15.87 2.04 -1.24
N ARG A 4 -15.07 1.00 -1.51
CA ARG A 4 -13.86 1.08 -2.35
C ARG A 4 -14.06 0.68 -3.81
N LYS A 5 -15.23 0.14 -4.17
CA LYS A 5 -15.56 -0.23 -5.56
C LYS A 5 -16.70 0.63 -6.09
N VAL A 6 -16.35 1.61 -6.91
CA VAL A 6 -17.33 2.35 -7.70
C VAL A 6 -17.72 1.50 -8.89
N ARG A 7 -19.01 1.17 -9.01
CA ARG A 7 -19.56 0.46 -10.17
C ARG A 7 -19.55 1.39 -11.39
N SER A 8 -18.52 1.31 -12.22
CA SER A 8 -18.58 1.77 -13.59
C SER A 8 -18.86 0.58 -14.53
N ASN A 9 -19.56 0.82 -15.63
CA ASN A 9 -19.91 -0.21 -16.61
C ASN A 9 -18.66 -0.94 -17.13
N GLY A 10 -18.38 -2.13 -16.57
CA GLY A 10 -17.54 -3.12 -17.20
C GLY A 10 -16.24 -3.50 -16.53
N GLU A 11 -15.57 -2.65 -15.74
CA GLU A 11 -14.34 -3.01 -15.02
C GLU A 11 -14.25 -2.20 -13.72
N SER A 12 -13.94 -2.86 -12.61
CA SER A 12 -13.69 -2.19 -11.33
C SER A 12 -12.31 -1.51 -11.40
N GLU A 13 -12.26 -0.27 -11.90
CA GLU A 13 -11.05 0.56 -11.80
C GLU A 13 -10.75 0.81 -10.31
N ASP A 14 -9.49 0.60 -9.97
CA ASP A 14 -8.98 0.87 -8.63
C ASP A 14 -9.06 2.39 -8.36
N LEU A 15 -9.77 2.79 -7.33
CA LEU A 15 -9.93 4.20 -6.93
C LEU A 15 -8.59 4.90 -6.70
N PHE A 16 -7.55 4.14 -6.31
CA PHE A 16 -6.22 4.69 -6.03
C PHE A 16 -5.45 5.04 -7.31
N GLU A 17 -5.71 4.37 -8.42
CA GLU A 17 -5.06 4.63 -9.72
C GLU A 17 -5.84 5.60 -10.58
N LYS A 18 -7.12 5.79 -10.27
CA LYS A 18 -8.02 6.63 -11.05
C LYS A 18 -7.67 8.11 -10.96
N GLN A 19 -7.38 8.72 -12.11
CA GLN A 19 -6.95 10.13 -12.21
C GLN A 19 -8.11 11.09 -12.44
N VAL A 20 -9.25 10.62 -12.97
CA VAL A 20 -10.39 11.46 -13.32
C VAL A 20 -11.70 10.77 -12.94
N PHE A 21 -12.54 11.47 -12.22
CA PHE A 21 -13.81 10.97 -11.71
C PHE A 21 -15.01 11.56 -12.45
N THR A 22 -16.07 10.77 -12.59
CA THR A 22 -17.41 11.27 -12.94
C THR A 22 -18.07 11.91 -11.70
N THR A 23 -19.18 12.62 -11.90
CA THR A 23 -19.93 13.19 -10.75
C THR A 23 -20.55 12.13 -9.85
N GLY A 24 -20.89 10.93 -10.38
CA GLY A 24 -21.38 9.81 -9.60
C GLY A 24 -20.28 9.23 -8.72
N GLU A 25 -19.14 8.89 -9.29
CA GLU A 25 -17.98 8.36 -8.58
C GLU A 25 -17.46 9.34 -7.50
N ALA A 26 -17.40 10.62 -7.82
CA ALA A 26 -17.04 11.63 -6.83
C ALA A 26 -18.04 11.71 -5.66
N ALA A 27 -19.34 11.51 -5.95
CA ALA A 27 -20.39 11.46 -4.92
C ALA A 27 -20.22 10.24 -4.00
N ASP A 28 -19.92 9.08 -4.59
CA ASP A 28 -19.69 7.83 -3.84
C ASP A 28 -18.44 7.94 -2.94
N VAL A 29 -17.33 8.48 -3.47
CA VAL A 29 -16.11 8.73 -2.72
C VAL A 29 -16.34 9.70 -1.56
N CYS A 30 -17.02 10.82 -1.81
CA CYS A 30 -17.31 11.83 -0.79
C CYS A 30 -18.45 11.45 0.15
N LYS A 31 -19.18 10.35 -0.11
CA LYS A 31 -20.39 9.94 0.62
C LYS A 31 -21.47 11.03 0.69
N ILE A 32 -21.63 11.76 -0.40
CA ILE A 32 -22.67 12.81 -0.54
C ILE A 32 -23.49 12.56 -1.81
N SER A 33 -24.60 13.29 -2.01
CA SER A 33 -25.43 13.11 -3.18
C SER A 33 -24.75 13.61 -4.47
N GLN A 34 -24.99 12.93 -5.60
CA GLN A 34 -24.49 13.36 -6.91
C GLN A 34 -24.95 14.77 -7.26
N GLN A 35 -26.16 15.16 -6.84
CA GLN A 35 -26.67 16.53 -7.02
C GLN A 35 -25.83 17.55 -6.27
N THR A 36 -25.33 17.22 -5.09
CA THR A 36 -24.42 18.08 -4.31
C THR A 36 -23.12 18.30 -5.06
N ILE A 37 -22.51 17.23 -5.60
CA ILE A 37 -21.31 17.32 -6.44
C ILE A 37 -21.57 18.22 -7.67
N ILE A 38 -22.68 18.03 -8.36
CA ILE A 38 -23.05 18.83 -9.53
C ILE A 38 -23.18 20.32 -9.15
N ARG A 39 -23.84 20.64 -8.04
CA ARG A 39 -23.95 22.03 -7.56
C ARG A 39 -22.59 22.63 -7.21
N CYS A 40 -21.72 21.87 -6.55
CA CYS A 40 -20.36 22.31 -6.23
C CYS A 40 -19.52 22.56 -7.48
N PHE A 41 -19.64 21.70 -8.49
CA PHE A 41 -19.00 21.87 -9.79
C PHE A 41 -19.53 23.12 -10.52
N ASP A 42 -20.84 23.27 -10.66
CA ASP A 42 -21.45 24.37 -11.40
C ASP A 42 -21.28 25.73 -10.69
N SER A 43 -21.08 25.75 -9.35
CA SER A 43 -20.71 26.94 -8.58
C SER A 43 -19.21 27.18 -8.48
N ASN A 44 -18.38 26.41 -9.21
CA ASN A 44 -16.92 26.50 -9.22
C ASN A 44 -16.23 26.23 -7.86
N ARG A 45 -16.94 25.64 -6.89
CA ARG A 45 -16.37 25.18 -5.61
C ARG A 45 -15.60 23.87 -5.75
N LEU A 46 -16.00 23.04 -6.71
CA LEU A 46 -15.29 21.83 -7.12
C LEU A 46 -14.84 22.01 -8.57
N LYS A 47 -13.54 22.12 -8.80
CA LYS A 47 -12.99 22.33 -10.13
C LYS A 47 -12.96 21.06 -10.96
N GLY A 48 -13.04 21.25 -12.27
CA GLY A 48 -12.97 20.16 -13.24
C GLY A 48 -13.25 20.68 -14.63
N PHE A 49 -13.50 19.78 -15.56
CA PHE A 49 -13.78 20.13 -16.96
C PHE A 49 -15.01 19.40 -17.50
N ARG A 50 -15.57 19.91 -18.57
CA ARG A 50 -16.62 19.24 -19.34
C ARG A 50 -16.00 18.59 -20.57
N VAL A 51 -16.45 17.38 -20.87
CA VAL A 51 -16.02 16.72 -22.11
C VAL A 51 -16.54 17.54 -23.29
N PRO A 52 -15.67 17.97 -24.24
CA PRO A 52 -16.08 18.74 -25.38
C PRO A 52 -17.25 18.10 -26.13
N GLY A 53 -18.28 18.91 -26.49
CA GLY A 53 -19.48 18.41 -27.17
C GLY A 53 -20.45 17.61 -26.30
N SER A 54 -20.24 17.52 -24.99
CA SER A 54 -21.12 16.80 -24.10
C SER A 54 -21.46 17.57 -22.81
N ARG A 55 -22.48 17.04 -22.08
CA ARG A 55 -22.83 17.56 -20.73
C ARG A 55 -22.08 16.89 -19.60
N PHE A 56 -21.21 15.91 -19.92
CA PHE A 56 -20.51 15.13 -18.92
C PHE A 56 -19.40 15.95 -18.24
N ARG A 57 -19.45 15.97 -16.91
CA ARG A 57 -18.46 16.61 -16.03
C ARG A 57 -17.40 15.60 -15.67
N ARG A 58 -16.16 16.05 -15.63
CA ARG A 58 -14.99 15.26 -15.20
C ARG A 58 -14.25 16.04 -14.13
N ILE A 59 -13.88 15.35 -13.07
CA ILE A 59 -13.26 15.92 -11.86
C ILE A 59 -11.88 15.28 -11.75
N PRO A 60 -10.80 16.03 -11.94
CA PRO A 60 -9.44 15.53 -11.71
C PRO A 60 -9.27 15.11 -10.24
N ARG A 61 -8.45 14.08 -10.01
CA ARG A 61 -8.16 13.53 -8.68
C ARG A 61 -7.74 14.61 -7.70
N ASP A 62 -6.74 15.41 -8.07
CA ASP A 62 -6.18 16.44 -7.18
C ASP A 62 -7.23 17.49 -6.78
N GLU A 63 -8.15 17.84 -7.69
CA GLU A 63 -9.24 18.77 -7.42
C GLU A 63 -10.30 18.16 -6.50
N LEU A 64 -10.55 16.84 -6.64
CA LEU A 64 -11.44 16.12 -5.71
C LEU A 64 -10.85 16.05 -4.31
N ILE A 65 -9.58 15.69 -4.17
CA ILE A 65 -8.85 15.67 -2.91
C ILE A 65 -8.86 17.06 -2.26
N ARG A 66 -8.56 18.10 -3.02
CA ARG A 66 -8.60 19.48 -2.52
C ARG A 66 -9.99 19.87 -2.01
N PHE A 67 -11.04 19.53 -2.75
CA PHE A 67 -12.42 19.76 -2.34
C PHE A 67 -12.77 19.01 -1.05
N MET A 68 -12.37 17.75 -0.92
CA MET A 68 -12.60 16.93 0.27
C MET A 68 -11.92 17.57 1.49
N ARG A 69 -10.65 17.97 1.40
CA ARG A 69 -9.92 18.65 2.48
C ARG A 69 -10.61 19.96 2.91
N GLN A 70 -11.03 20.80 1.95
CA GLN A 70 -11.69 22.07 2.22
C GLN A 70 -13.05 21.92 2.91
N ASN A 71 -13.69 20.75 2.78
CA ASN A 71 -15.01 20.47 3.35
C ASN A 71 -14.94 19.47 4.51
N ASN A 72 -13.75 19.18 5.06
CA ASN A 72 -13.52 18.22 6.14
C ASN A 72 -14.07 16.81 5.82
N ILE A 73 -14.02 16.40 4.54
CA ILE A 73 -14.36 15.03 4.12
C ILE A 73 -13.07 14.21 4.20
N PRO A 74 -13.08 13.02 4.83
CA PRO A 74 -11.91 12.14 4.90
C PRO A 74 -11.37 11.81 3.51
N VAL A 75 -10.06 11.97 3.32
CA VAL A 75 -9.38 11.73 2.03
C VAL A 75 -8.82 10.32 1.88
N ASP A 76 -8.90 9.51 2.94
CA ASP A 76 -8.42 8.12 2.95
C ASP A 76 -8.89 7.28 1.76
N PRO A 77 -10.12 7.43 1.23
CA PRO A 77 -10.56 6.69 0.04
C PRO A 77 -9.74 6.99 -1.21
N LEU A 78 -9.07 8.13 -1.24
CA LEU A 78 -8.22 8.55 -2.35
C LEU A 78 -6.73 8.55 -2.01
N GLU A 79 -6.33 9.04 -0.84
CA GLU A 79 -4.93 9.19 -0.44
C GLU A 79 -4.39 8.02 0.36
N GLY A 80 -5.25 7.24 0.99
CA GLY A 80 -4.89 6.06 1.75
C GLY A 80 -4.43 4.87 0.90
N GLY A 81 -3.72 5.08 -0.21
CA GLY A 81 -3.30 4.10 -1.18
C GLY A 81 -3.11 2.67 -0.66
N HIS A 82 -3.09 1.67 -1.52
CA HIS A 82 -2.73 0.32 -1.10
C HIS A 82 -1.38 0.36 -0.39
N LYS A 83 -1.30 -0.24 0.78
CA LYS A 83 -0.01 -0.51 1.42
C LYS A 83 0.75 -1.52 0.58
N ARG A 84 1.88 -1.14 0.10
CA ARG A 84 2.72 -1.97 -0.77
C ARG A 84 3.63 -2.82 0.09
N ILE A 85 3.51 -4.12 -0.04
CA ILE A 85 4.27 -5.09 0.72
C ILE A 85 5.16 -5.87 -0.24
N LEU A 86 6.47 -5.88 0.00
CA LEU A 86 7.42 -6.72 -0.70
C LEU A 86 7.83 -7.86 0.23
N VAL A 87 7.59 -9.10 -0.21
CA VAL A 87 8.00 -10.31 0.51
C VAL A 87 9.21 -10.92 -0.18
N VAL A 88 10.24 -11.23 0.59
CA VAL A 88 11.50 -11.80 0.09
C VAL A 88 11.85 -13.04 0.89
N ASP A 89 11.77 -14.20 0.26
CA ASP A 89 12.08 -15.50 0.84
C ASP A 89 12.47 -16.44 -0.30
N ASP A 90 13.46 -17.31 -0.13
CA ASP A 90 13.87 -18.28 -1.16
C ASP A 90 13.02 -19.56 -1.13
N ASP A 91 12.18 -19.74 -0.12
CA ASP A 91 11.20 -20.82 -0.02
C ASP A 91 9.88 -20.42 -0.71
N GLU A 92 9.62 -21.01 -1.88
CA GLU A 92 8.38 -20.76 -2.65
C GLU A 92 7.11 -21.05 -1.83
N THR A 93 7.16 -22.01 -0.89
CA THR A 93 6.01 -22.33 -0.02
C THR A 93 5.67 -21.16 0.90
N ILE A 94 6.69 -20.51 1.40
CA ILE A 94 6.54 -19.30 2.24
C ILE A 94 6.04 -18.13 1.40
N ILE A 95 6.59 -17.95 0.20
CA ILE A 95 6.13 -16.92 -0.75
C ILE A 95 4.64 -17.09 -1.08
N GLU A 96 4.20 -18.33 -1.40
CA GLU A 96 2.79 -18.64 -1.69
C GLU A 96 1.91 -18.35 -0.46
N LEU A 97 2.33 -18.76 0.73
CA LEU A 97 1.61 -18.49 1.98
C LEU A 97 1.39 -16.97 2.19
N PHE A 98 2.44 -16.17 2.04
CA PHE A 98 2.32 -14.73 2.19
C PHE A 98 1.44 -14.09 1.11
N ARG A 99 1.55 -14.56 -0.13
CA ARG A 99 0.72 -14.10 -1.25
C ARG A 99 -0.76 -14.37 -0.99
N ASP A 100 -1.08 -15.58 -0.52
CA ASP A 100 -2.45 -15.97 -0.22
C ASP A 100 -3.02 -15.19 0.97
N VAL A 101 -2.28 -15.14 2.07
CA VAL A 101 -2.74 -14.49 3.31
C VAL A 101 -2.88 -12.98 3.14
N LEU A 102 -1.84 -12.31 2.62
CA LEU A 102 -1.87 -10.85 2.47
C LEU A 102 -2.69 -10.41 1.25
N GLY A 103 -2.77 -11.24 0.21
CA GLY A 103 -3.55 -10.94 -1.00
C GLY A 103 -5.06 -10.96 -0.80
N THR A 104 -5.56 -11.54 0.31
CA THR A 104 -7.00 -11.50 0.65
C THR A 104 -7.45 -10.10 1.12
N ASP A 105 -6.54 -9.28 1.59
CA ASP A 105 -6.84 -7.91 2.04
C ASP A 105 -6.66 -6.92 0.88
N GLU A 106 -7.75 -6.36 0.41
CA GLU A 106 -7.76 -5.38 -0.68
C GLU A 106 -6.98 -4.09 -0.35
N ARG A 107 -6.59 -3.88 0.92
CA ARG A 107 -5.72 -2.76 1.32
C ARG A 107 -4.26 -2.97 0.93
N PHE A 108 -3.87 -4.20 0.57
CA PHE A 108 -2.49 -4.54 0.25
C PHE A 108 -2.28 -4.75 -1.24
N LYS A 109 -1.14 -4.26 -1.73
CA LYS A 109 -0.51 -4.71 -2.98
C LYS A 109 0.75 -5.49 -2.60
N VAL A 110 0.77 -6.78 -2.94
CA VAL A 110 1.88 -7.67 -2.58
C VAL A 110 2.71 -7.97 -3.81
N LYS A 111 4.02 -7.83 -3.70
CA LYS A 111 5.01 -8.38 -4.64
C LYS A 111 5.97 -9.29 -3.89
N THR A 112 6.57 -10.21 -4.60
CA THR A 112 7.47 -11.23 -4.04
C THR A 112 8.78 -11.29 -4.81
N ALA A 113 9.86 -11.64 -4.12
CA ALA A 113 11.17 -11.92 -4.69
C ALA A 113 11.78 -13.14 -3.99
N ALA A 114 12.61 -13.91 -4.71
CA ALA A 114 13.29 -15.08 -4.16
C ALA A 114 14.78 -14.81 -3.84
N THR A 115 15.29 -13.64 -4.19
CA THR A 115 16.70 -13.24 -3.98
C THR A 115 16.79 -11.80 -3.51
N GLY A 116 17.87 -11.45 -2.84
CA GLY A 116 18.14 -10.08 -2.43
C GLY A 116 18.38 -9.17 -3.64
N TYR A 117 18.93 -9.68 -4.73
CA TYR A 117 19.12 -8.92 -5.97
C TYR A 117 17.77 -8.49 -6.56
N ASP A 118 16.82 -9.43 -6.72
CA ASP A 118 15.48 -9.12 -7.23
C ASP A 118 14.72 -8.20 -6.27
N ALA A 119 14.89 -8.41 -4.96
CA ALA A 119 14.33 -7.54 -3.94
C ALA A 119 14.82 -6.09 -4.08
N GLY A 120 16.10 -5.87 -4.36
CA GLY A 120 16.66 -4.55 -4.62
C GLY A 120 16.00 -3.87 -5.82
N ILE A 121 15.87 -4.56 -6.95
CA ILE A 121 15.19 -4.05 -8.15
C ILE A 121 13.73 -3.71 -7.86
N LEU A 122 13.01 -4.63 -7.19
CA LEU A 122 11.61 -4.43 -6.86
C LEU A 122 11.41 -3.29 -5.84
N THR A 123 12.31 -3.12 -4.89
CA THR A 123 12.26 -2.01 -3.94
C THR A 123 12.30 -0.65 -4.66
N GLU A 124 13.18 -0.49 -5.64
CA GLU A 124 13.26 0.73 -6.45
C GLU A 124 11.99 0.97 -7.30
N GLN A 125 11.46 -0.08 -7.94
CA GLN A 125 10.32 0.04 -8.84
C GLN A 125 8.99 0.15 -8.12
N PHE A 126 8.84 -0.56 -7.02
CA PHE A 126 7.58 -0.74 -6.30
C PHE A 126 7.43 0.22 -5.12
N LYS A 127 8.57 0.71 -4.57
CA LYS A 127 8.61 1.60 -3.38
C LYS A 127 7.73 1.06 -2.25
N PRO A 128 8.03 -0.11 -1.69
CA PRO A 128 7.18 -0.76 -0.69
C PRO A 128 7.10 0.07 0.60
N ASP A 129 5.95 -0.02 1.27
CA ASP A 129 5.74 0.56 2.59
C ASP A 129 6.25 -0.41 3.69
N LEU A 130 6.22 -1.73 3.38
CA LEU A 130 6.74 -2.79 4.24
C LEU A 130 7.54 -3.80 3.41
N LEU A 131 8.75 -4.10 3.87
CA LEU A 131 9.58 -5.21 3.42
C LEU A 131 9.49 -6.35 4.46
N ILE A 132 9.00 -7.51 4.06
CA ILE A 132 9.05 -8.75 4.83
C ILE A 132 10.19 -9.59 4.26
N LEU A 133 11.20 -9.89 5.06
CA LEU A 133 12.47 -10.39 4.58
C LEU A 133 12.92 -11.63 5.36
N ASP A 134 13.21 -12.73 4.67
CA ASP A 134 13.96 -13.82 5.32
C ASP A 134 15.37 -13.33 5.69
N TYR A 135 15.81 -13.74 6.86
CA TYR A 135 17.14 -13.42 7.36
C TYR A 135 18.25 -14.07 6.51
N ILE A 136 18.03 -15.30 6.05
CA ILE A 136 19.01 -16.09 5.28
C ILE A 136 18.52 -16.22 3.84
N LEU A 137 19.06 -15.37 2.96
CA LEU A 137 18.88 -15.53 1.51
C LEU A 137 20.14 -16.10 0.88
N PRO A 138 20.04 -16.73 -0.30
CA PRO A 138 21.18 -17.37 -0.95
C PRO A 138 22.29 -16.39 -1.37
N ASP A 139 21.97 -15.13 -1.60
CA ASP A 139 22.87 -14.11 -2.14
C ASP A 139 23.20 -12.99 -1.16
N ILE A 140 22.40 -12.74 -0.12
CA ILE A 140 22.62 -11.66 0.83
C ILE A 140 22.06 -11.99 2.22
N ASN A 141 22.68 -11.44 3.26
CA ASN A 141 22.20 -11.55 4.65
C ASN A 141 21.25 -10.40 4.99
N GLY A 142 20.19 -10.69 5.74
CA GLY A 142 19.18 -9.72 6.15
C GLY A 142 19.74 -8.49 6.89
N ASN A 143 20.82 -8.63 7.66
CA ASN A 143 21.52 -7.51 8.29
C ASN A 143 22.00 -6.46 7.27
N VAL A 144 22.59 -6.92 6.16
CA VAL A 144 23.11 -6.05 5.11
C VAL A 144 21.96 -5.31 4.43
N VAL A 145 20.83 -6.00 4.20
CA VAL A 145 19.63 -5.38 3.63
C VAL A 145 19.10 -4.29 4.58
N CYS A 146 18.95 -4.57 5.87
CA CYS A 146 18.50 -3.57 6.86
C CYS A 146 19.40 -2.33 6.87
N GLN A 147 20.71 -2.51 6.93
CA GLN A 147 21.67 -1.40 6.90
C GLN A 147 21.56 -0.58 5.62
N THR A 148 21.47 -1.25 4.46
CA THR A 148 21.34 -0.59 3.15
C THR A 148 20.07 0.25 3.07
N VAL A 149 18.94 -0.30 3.54
CA VAL A 149 17.66 0.40 3.60
C VAL A 149 17.76 1.66 4.48
N ARG A 150 18.37 1.57 5.64
CA ARG A 150 18.48 2.71 6.56
C ARG A 150 19.48 3.78 6.10
N GLN A 151 20.47 3.39 5.31
CA GLN A 151 21.43 4.35 4.71
C GLN A 151 20.83 5.10 3.51
N ASN A 152 19.74 4.61 2.92
CA ASN A 152 19.10 5.27 1.79
C ASN A 152 17.96 6.19 2.27
N PRO A 153 18.09 7.54 2.12
CA PRO A 153 17.05 8.48 2.55
C PRO A 153 15.69 8.27 1.89
N GLU A 154 15.66 7.74 0.66
CA GLU A 154 14.40 7.44 -0.06
C GLU A 154 13.62 6.27 0.55
N LEU A 155 14.32 5.38 1.27
CA LEU A 155 13.75 4.19 1.92
C LEU A 155 13.59 4.36 3.44
N ALA A 156 13.92 5.53 3.99
CA ALA A 156 13.93 5.77 5.44
C ALA A 156 12.59 5.49 6.12
N ASN A 157 11.48 5.68 5.43
CA ASN A 157 10.12 5.43 5.95
C ASN A 157 9.63 3.99 5.72
N MET A 158 10.34 3.20 4.92
CA MET A 158 9.98 1.80 4.66
C MET A 158 10.17 0.99 5.93
N LYS A 159 9.13 0.25 6.34
CA LYS A 159 9.21 -0.68 7.46
C LYS A 159 9.91 -1.97 7.03
N VAL A 160 10.68 -2.56 7.93
CA VAL A 160 11.38 -3.82 7.69
C VAL A 160 11.01 -4.82 8.79
N MET A 161 10.38 -5.93 8.41
CA MET A 161 10.09 -7.05 9.28
C MET A 161 10.91 -8.26 8.85
N ILE A 162 11.72 -8.78 9.76
CA ILE A 162 12.50 -9.99 9.51
C ILE A 162 11.69 -11.22 9.87
N VAL A 163 11.75 -12.26 9.02
CA VAL A 163 11.13 -13.56 9.26
C VAL A 163 12.23 -14.61 9.21
N SER A 164 12.45 -15.41 10.28
CA SER A 164 13.51 -16.42 10.27
C SER A 164 13.25 -17.60 11.20
N GLY A 165 13.73 -18.78 10.79
CA GLY A 165 13.68 -20.01 11.59
C GLY A 165 14.85 -20.17 12.54
N VAL A 166 15.96 -19.53 12.27
CA VAL A 166 17.24 -19.76 12.97
C VAL A 166 17.78 -18.42 13.50
N VAL A 167 17.31 -18.01 14.68
CA VAL A 167 17.84 -16.78 15.30
C VAL A 167 17.87 -16.95 16.81
N ASN A 168 19.02 -16.72 17.40
CA ASN A 168 19.18 -16.61 18.83
C ASN A 168 18.88 -15.17 19.30
N ARG A 169 18.86 -14.92 20.61
CA ARG A 169 18.52 -13.59 21.16
C ARG A 169 19.50 -12.49 20.74
N ASP A 170 20.77 -12.83 20.66
CA ASP A 170 21.82 -11.86 20.31
C ASP A 170 21.72 -11.44 18.83
N GLU A 171 21.37 -12.38 17.96
CA GLU A 171 21.11 -12.10 16.54
C GLU A 171 19.85 -11.24 16.35
N ILE A 172 18.77 -11.50 17.09
CA ILE A 172 17.57 -10.63 17.05
C ILE A 172 17.93 -9.22 17.48
N GLN A 173 18.70 -9.05 18.56
CA GLN A 173 19.16 -7.75 19.02
C GLN A 173 19.97 -7.05 17.94
N GLY A 174 20.91 -7.77 17.31
CA GLY A 174 21.71 -7.23 16.21
C GLY A 174 20.90 -6.81 14.99
N LEU A 175 19.81 -7.52 14.67
CA LEU A 175 18.88 -7.15 13.57
C LEU A 175 18.13 -5.87 13.86
N LEU A 176 17.63 -5.70 15.08
CA LEU A 176 16.95 -4.46 15.49
C LEU A 176 17.92 -3.28 15.49
N GLU A 177 19.16 -3.47 15.98
CA GLU A 177 20.22 -2.46 15.93
C GLU A 177 20.65 -2.12 14.50
N ALA A 178 20.58 -3.09 13.55
CA ALA A 178 20.81 -2.88 12.14
C ALA A 178 19.67 -2.11 11.45
N GLY A 179 18.53 -1.92 12.13
CA GLY A 179 17.42 -1.11 11.65
C GLY A 179 16.16 -1.88 11.23
N ALA A 180 16.02 -3.16 11.61
CA ALA A 180 14.73 -3.83 11.48
C ALA A 180 13.71 -3.20 12.45
N ASP A 181 12.45 -3.05 12.00
CA ASP A 181 11.37 -2.51 12.84
C ASP A 181 10.70 -3.61 13.66
N ASP A 182 10.70 -4.85 13.17
CA ASP A 182 10.13 -6.01 13.88
C ASP A 182 10.77 -7.32 13.41
N PHE A 183 10.49 -8.38 14.18
CA PHE A 183 10.98 -9.72 13.93
C PHE A 183 9.89 -10.75 14.24
N ILE A 184 9.74 -11.79 13.40
CA ILE A 184 8.88 -12.93 13.64
C ILE A 184 9.66 -14.26 13.42
N LYS A 185 9.54 -15.18 14.37
CA LYS A 185 10.22 -16.48 14.30
C LYS A 185 9.36 -17.51 13.55
N LYS A 186 9.97 -18.23 12.60
CA LYS A 186 9.38 -19.43 11.97
C LYS A 186 9.46 -20.63 12.94
N PRO A 187 8.42 -21.47 13.11
CA PRO A 187 7.08 -21.32 12.53
C PRO A 187 6.26 -20.26 13.29
N PHE A 188 5.43 -19.52 12.57
CA PHE A 188 4.58 -18.47 13.10
C PHE A 188 3.08 -18.77 12.84
N ASN A 189 2.23 -18.11 13.62
CA ASN A 189 0.79 -18.12 13.43
C ASN A 189 0.38 -16.98 12.47
N ILE A 190 -0.59 -17.24 11.57
CA ILE A 190 -1.09 -16.27 10.59
C ILE A 190 -1.69 -15.04 11.28
N GLU A 191 -2.45 -15.21 12.37
CA GLU A 191 -3.02 -14.09 13.12
C GLU A 191 -1.92 -13.18 13.68
N GLN A 192 -0.88 -13.79 14.27
CA GLN A 192 0.27 -13.07 14.80
C GLN A 192 1.02 -12.31 13.70
N LEU A 193 1.15 -12.87 12.50
CA LEU A 193 1.73 -12.23 11.35
C LEU A 193 0.91 -10.99 10.93
N LEU A 194 -0.40 -11.16 10.75
CA LEU A 194 -1.30 -10.08 10.34
C LEU A 194 -1.34 -8.94 11.36
N ASP A 195 -1.40 -9.25 12.66
CA ASP A 195 -1.36 -8.25 13.73
C ASP A 195 -0.09 -7.39 13.66
N ARG A 196 1.07 -8.01 13.39
CA ARG A 196 2.34 -7.29 13.25
C ARG A 196 2.37 -6.43 11.99
N VAL A 197 1.90 -6.96 10.86
CA VAL A 197 1.79 -6.22 9.59
C VAL A 197 0.89 -5.01 9.76
N HIS A 198 -0.29 -5.17 10.37
CA HIS A 198 -1.22 -4.06 10.64
C HIS A 198 -0.59 -3.01 11.55
N LYS A 199 0.10 -3.44 12.61
CA LYS A 199 0.79 -2.54 13.54
C LYS A 199 1.90 -1.73 12.86
N LEU A 200 2.73 -2.38 12.02
CA LEU A 200 3.82 -1.71 11.31
C LEU A 200 3.30 -0.72 10.28
N LEU A 201 2.19 -1.03 9.62
CA LEU A 201 1.57 -0.20 8.59
C LEU A 201 0.56 0.82 9.16
N GLU A 202 0.32 0.83 10.47
CA GLU A 202 -0.59 1.74 11.18
C GLU A 202 -2.03 1.70 10.62
N ILE A 203 -2.59 0.49 10.47
CA ILE A 203 -3.91 0.27 9.88
C ILE A 203 -4.78 -0.70 10.68
#